data_6497ea7dbd9b41816dbe9e63e5035ad5
#
_entry.id   6497ea7dbd9b41816dbe9e63e5035ad5
#
_cell.length_a   1.000
_cell.length_b   1.000
_cell.length_c   1.000
_cell.angle_alpha   90.00
_cell.angle_beta   90.00
_cell.angle_gamma   90.00
#
_symmetry.space_group_name_H-M   'P 1'
#
loop_
_entity.id
_entity.type
_entity.pdbx_description
1 polymer ?
#
loop_
_entity_poly.entity_id
_entity_poly.type
_entity_poly.pdbx_seq_one_letter_code
_entity_poly.pdbx_strand_id
1 'polypeptide(L)'
;MINLISMGSDIGNITINVFNAIIESDIIVNYDNLDLSDLDTYIKDKEIIVIALDESNNDVTIGLDESESMEDSSDVYSKLEESYSKIELAISKASQNNVALICSNKRNIYGIANLLIQISSKYNDVELKIYPAVSPIDYSSAVLGAPFNDFVSIDLNNPIVSDKELKNKIKLALKNDFVLFIHNPIGEDDEKENFNMLKEIVNDFNNELLVGIVNEGYSYEISNFKDINEESVRENSTLVLGNKLTYKLEDYMVTSSDYIVKPKFISQNIDFFERYLKDETPKGLDYDCEYLPCHKELEACDFCYCPFYPCADGLTGGEWIKEKDVWSCQHCDWIHLEEPCQAVRKGLEDILEDKNDLKTQHMELLKLRRECLLKTLK
;
A
#
# COMPACT_ATOMS: atom_id res chain seq x y z
N MET A 1 -1.67 13.22 32.67
CA MET A 1 -1.71 12.18 31.62
C MET A 1 -1.43 12.82 30.28
N ILE A 2 -0.71 12.14 29.38
CA ILE A 2 -0.51 12.58 28.00
C ILE A 2 -1.25 11.63 27.05
N ASN A 3 -2.07 12.20 26.19
CA ASN A 3 -2.72 11.51 25.09
C ASN A 3 -2.03 11.93 23.80
N LEU A 4 -1.18 11.07 23.22
CA LEU A 4 -0.66 11.28 21.87
C LEU A 4 -1.75 10.94 20.88
N ILE A 5 -2.11 11.89 20.04
CA ILE A 5 -3.26 11.80 19.15
C ILE A 5 -2.83 12.04 17.70
N SER A 6 -3.06 11.05 16.84
CA SER A 6 -2.97 11.25 15.40
C SER A 6 -4.29 11.76 14.84
N MET A 7 -4.24 12.79 14.00
CA MET A 7 -5.44 13.35 13.36
C MET A 7 -5.86 12.64 12.07
N GLY A 8 -5.07 11.64 11.62
CA GLY A 8 -5.38 10.97 10.36
C GLY A 8 -5.02 11.81 9.14
N SER A 9 -5.51 11.38 7.97
CA SER A 9 -5.30 12.08 6.69
C SER A 9 -6.12 13.36 6.58
N ASP A 10 -7.26 13.42 7.27
CA ASP A 10 -8.08 14.62 7.44
C ASP A 10 -8.94 14.46 8.72
N ILE A 11 -9.57 15.56 9.13
CA ILE A 11 -10.39 15.58 10.35
C ILE A 11 -11.62 14.67 10.27
N GLY A 12 -12.13 14.41 9.07
CA GLY A 12 -13.27 13.51 8.83
C GLY A 12 -12.91 12.03 9.11
N ASN A 13 -11.63 11.71 9.21
CA ASN A 13 -11.11 10.37 9.45
C ASN A 13 -10.60 10.13 10.88
N ILE A 14 -10.90 11.04 11.82
CA ILE A 14 -10.61 10.80 13.24
C ILE A 14 -11.53 9.71 13.81
N THR A 15 -10.99 8.91 14.72
CA THR A 15 -11.81 7.92 15.42
C THR A 15 -12.61 8.57 16.56
N ILE A 16 -13.70 7.94 16.99
CA ILE A 16 -14.48 8.39 18.17
C ILE A 16 -13.58 8.47 19.41
N ASN A 17 -12.63 7.56 19.58
CA ASN A 17 -11.72 7.58 20.70
C ASN A 17 -10.77 8.78 20.65
N VAL A 18 -10.29 9.16 19.46
CA VAL A 18 -9.50 10.37 19.24
C VAL A 18 -10.31 11.60 19.60
N PHE A 19 -11.54 11.71 19.09
CA PHE A 19 -12.44 12.82 19.38
C PHE A 19 -12.69 12.96 20.88
N ASN A 20 -13.03 11.88 21.56
CA ASN A 20 -13.26 11.90 23.02
C ASN A 20 -11.98 12.29 23.78
N ALA A 21 -10.81 11.78 23.40
CA ALA A 21 -9.54 12.14 24.04
C ALA A 21 -9.22 13.63 23.91
N ILE A 22 -9.55 14.26 22.77
CA ILE A 22 -9.42 15.72 22.57
C ILE A 22 -10.38 16.48 23.51
N ILE A 23 -11.66 16.06 23.55
CA ILE A 23 -12.66 16.73 24.38
C ILE A 23 -12.37 16.61 25.88
N GLU A 24 -11.88 15.44 26.32
CA GLU A 24 -11.56 15.18 27.73
C GLU A 24 -10.25 15.81 28.19
N SER A 25 -9.41 16.33 27.29
CA SER A 25 -8.16 16.97 27.63
C SER A 25 -8.37 18.40 28.15
N ASP A 26 -7.54 18.82 29.10
CA ASP A 26 -7.54 20.19 29.63
C ASP A 26 -6.74 21.13 28.72
N ILE A 27 -5.65 20.62 28.16
CA ILE A 27 -4.68 21.35 27.33
C ILE A 27 -4.47 20.60 26.01
N ILE A 28 -4.39 21.34 24.92
CA ILE A 28 -4.05 20.83 23.59
C ILE A 28 -2.69 21.38 23.19
N VAL A 29 -1.72 20.51 22.97
CA VAL A 29 -0.43 20.86 22.37
C VAL A 29 -0.50 20.46 20.89
N ASN A 30 -0.58 21.44 20.02
CA ASN A 30 -0.66 21.28 18.58
C ASN A 30 0.76 21.17 18.00
N TYR A 31 1.25 19.95 17.86
CA TYR A 31 2.64 19.66 17.52
C TYR A 31 3.03 20.13 16.11
N ASP A 32 2.17 19.88 15.13
CA ASP A 32 2.40 20.17 13.70
C ASP A 32 1.67 21.45 13.23
N ASN A 33 1.17 22.26 14.15
CA ASN A 33 0.43 23.48 13.86
C ASN A 33 -0.76 23.26 12.89
N LEU A 34 -1.53 22.19 13.16
CA LEU A 34 -2.67 21.82 12.37
C LEU A 34 -3.79 22.84 12.47
N ASP A 35 -4.56 23.02 11.39
CA ASP A 35 -5.82 23.74 11.45
C ASP A 35 -6.86 22.90 12.23
N LEU A 36 -7.32 23.42 13.36
CA LEU A 36 -8.30 22.79 14.24
C LEU A 36 -9.68 23.48 14.16
N SER A 37 -9.90 24.32 13.16
CA SER A 37 -11.14 25.12 13.02
C SER A 37 -12.42 24.27 13.02
N ASP A 38 -12.38 23.07 12.47
CA ASP A 38 -13.51 22.13 12.49
C ASP A 38 -13.85 21.61 13.90
N LEU A 39 -12.92 21.73 14.84
CA LEU A 39 -13.11 21.36 16.24
C LEU A 39 -13.42 22.55 17.15
N ASP A 40 -13.40 23.79 16.67
CA ASP A 40 -13.51 25.01 17.46
C ASP A 40 -14.68 24.98 18.46
N THR A 41 -15.84 24.47 18.04
CA THR A 41 -17.02 24.37 18.89
C THR A 41 -16.81 23.53 20.16
N TYR A 42 -15.91 22.53 20.06
CA TYR A 42 -15.65 21.54 21.10
C TYR A 42 -14.43 21.89 21.96
N ILE A 43 -13.51 22.70 21.44
CA ILE A 43 -12.24 23.02 22.10
C ILE A 43 -12.08 24.48 22.53
N LYS A 44 -13.11 25.32 22.31
CA LYS A 44 -13.13 26.78 22.56
C LYS A 44 -12.69 27.18 23.99
N ASP A 45 -12.97 26.34 24.99
CA ASP A 45 -12.68 26.60 26.40
C ASP A 45 -11.34 25.96 26.85
N LYS A 46 -10.53 25.43 25.94
CA LYS A 46 -9.27 24.78 26.23
C LYS A 46 -8.06 25.68 25.98
N GLU A 47 -6.99 25.47 26.75
CA GLU A 47 -5.69 26.08 26.45
C GLU A 47 -5.10 25.37 25.23
N ILE A 48 -4.93 26.09 24.12
CA ILE A 48 -4.28 25.56 22.91
C ILE A 48 -2.88 26.18 22.84
N ILE A 49 -1.87 25.31 22.84
CA ILE A 49 -0.46 25.69 22.74
C ILE A 49 0.03 25.30 21.36
N VAL A 50 0.34 26.31 20.57
CA VAL A 50 1.08 26.17 19.30
C VAL A 50 2.52 26.54 19.59
N ILE A 51 3.44 25.62 19.30
CA ILE A 51 4.87 25.87 19.55
C ILE A 51 5.46 26.36 18.24
N ALA A 52 5.59 27.69 18.11
CA ALA A 52 6.51 28.30 17.15
C ALA A 52 7.88 28.40 17.84
N LEU A 53 8.90 27.84 17.24
CA LEU A 53 10.27 28.08 17.73
C LEU A 53 10.67 29.49 17.38
N ASP A 54 11.07 30.25 18.40
CA ASP A 54 11.76 31.51 18.22
C ASP A 54 13.22 31.17 17.91
N GLU A 55 13.75 31.58 16.76
CA GLU A 55 15.15 31.32 16.32
C GLU A 55 16.23 31.88 17.27
N SER A 56 15.83 32.43 18.39
CA SER A 56 16.72 33.19 19.28
C SER A 56 17.23 32.45 20.54
N ASN A 57 16.81 31.23 20.84
CA ASN A 57 17.23 30.49 22.04
C ASN A 57 17.92 29.16 21.72
N ASN A 58 19.14 29.23 21.20
CA ASN A 58 20.06 28.10 21.11
C ASN A 58 20.86 27.94 22.42
N ASP A 59 20.32 27.20 23.37
CA ASP A 59 21.09 26.72 24.53
C ASP A 59 20.72 25.30 24.93
N VAL A 60 21.04 24.32 24.09
CA VAL A 60 21.18 22.92 24.50
C VAL A 60 22.32 22.28 23.71
N THR A 61 23.46 22.12 24.36
CA THR A 61 24.62 21.42 23.77
C THR A 61 24.52 19.94 24.05
N ILE A 62 24.22 19.14 23.00
CA ILE A 62 24.37 17.68 23.06
C ILE A 62 25.78 17.36 22.52
N GLY A 63 26.65 16.88 23.38
CA GLY A 63 27.99 16.47 23.00
C GLY A 63 27.96 15.18 22.18
N LEU A 64 28.38 15.25 20.94
CA LEU A 64 28.69 14.10 20.09
C LEU A 64 30.13 14.17 19.60
N ASP A 65 30.76 13.02 19.48
CA ASP A 65 32.16 12.84 19.07
C ASP A 65 32.37 13.35 17.62
N GLU A 66 33.36 14.23 17.45
CA GLU A 66 33.69 14.87 16.18
C GLU A 66 34.44 13.91 15.26
N SER A 67 33.76 13.19 14.37
CA SER A 67 34.43 12.64 13.18
C SER A 67 33.47 12.15 12.12
N GLU A 68 32.78 13.05 11.41
CA GLU A 68 32.31 12.82 10.03
C GLU A 68 31.67 14.09 9.45
N SER A 69 31.91 14.38 8.18
CA SER A 69 31.60 15.59 7.40
C SER A 69 30.24 16.28 7.66
N MET A 70 30.29 17.54 8.11
CA MET A 70 29.27 18.27 8.85
C MET A 70 28.38 19.21 8.01
N GLU A 71 28.16 19.04 6.72
CA GLU A 71 27.33 20.01 5.98
C GLU A 71 25.84 19.62 5.90
N ASP A 72 25.47 18.35 6.00
CA ASP A 72 24.06 17.88 5.96
C ASP A 72 23.45 17.59 7.35
N SER A 73 24.23 17.64 8.42
CA SER A 73 23.77 17.22 9.74
C SER A 73 23.07 18.32 10.55
N SER A 74 23.31 19.60 10.27
CA SER A 74 22.81 20.71 11.10
C SER A 74 21.28 20.80 11.08
N ASP A 75 20.64 20.54 9.95
CA ASP A 75 19.18 20.65 9.80
C ASP A 75 18.43 19.49 10.50
N VAL A 76 18.96 18.28 10.41
CA VAL A 76 18.39 17.11 11.10
C VAL A 76 18.45 17.26 12.63
N TYR A 77 19.55 17.79 13.13
CA TYR A 77 19.70 18.05 14.58
C TYR A 77 18.76 19.13 15.07
N SER A 78 18.58 20.23 14.34
CA SER A 78 17.64 21.28 14.70
C SER A 78 16.19 20.78 14.75
N LYS A 79 15.76 19.97 13.79
CA LYS A 79 14.42 19.35 13.77
C LYS A 79 14.21 18.35 14.93
N LEU A 80 15.25 17.61 15.32
CA LEU A 80 15.19 16.71 16.49
C LEU A 80 15.12 17.49 17.80
N GLU A 81 15.87 18.57 17.96
CA GLU A 81 15.82 19.47 19.13
C GLU A 81 14.46 20.12 19.26
N GLU A 82 13.88 20.57 18.16
CA GLU A 82 12.52 21.08 18.12
C GLU A 82 11.51 20.04 18.59
N SER A 83 11.59 18.85 18.04
CA SER A 83 10.71 17.73 18.40
C SER A 83 10.83 17.37 19.88
N TYR A 84 12.05 17.36 20.40
CA TYR A 84 12.36 17.11 21.80
C TYR A 84 11.73 18.18 22.70
N SER A 85 11.92 19.46 22.38
CA SER A 85 11.39 20.58 23.14
C SER A 85 9.86 20.61 23.19
N LYS A 86 9.20 20.32 22.08
CA LYS A 86 7.74 20.20 22.01
C LYS A 86 7.22 19.07 22.90
N ILE A 87 7.89 17.93 22.91
CA ILE A 87 7.51 16.79 23.75
C ILE A 87 7.77 17.07 25.23
N GLU A 88 8.91 17.67 25.59
CA GLU A 88 9.18 18.05 26.98
C GLU A 88 8.17 19.05 27.52
N LEU A 89 7.75 20.01 26.71
CA LEU A 89 6.68 20.94 27.10
C LEU A 89 5.37 20.19 27.37
N ALA A 90 4.95 19.28 26.51
CA ALA A 90 3.75 18.47 26.71
C ALA A 90 3.85 17.65 28.02
N ILE A 91 5.01 17.04 28.28
CA ILE A 91 5.28 16.30 29.54
C ILE A 91 5.18 17.21 30.77
N SER A 92 5.79 18.41 30.72
CA SER A 92 5.76 19.36 31.83
C SER A 92 4.31 19.77 32.17
N LYS A 93 3.48 20.00 31.18
CA LYS A 93 2.04 20.33 31.35
C LYS A 93 1.25 19.13 31.90
N ALA A 94 1.62 17.92 31.56
CA ALA A 94 0.92 16.70 31.98
C ALA A 94 1.06 16.36 33.45
N SER A 95 1.95 17.00 34.19
CA SER A 95 2.12 16.79 35.63
C SER A 95 0.86 17.12 36.44
N GLN A 96 0.04 18.05 35.97
CA GLN A 96 -1.18 18.52 36.65
C GLN A 96 -2.44 18.48 35.78
N ASN A 97 -2.30 18.22 34.48
CA ASN A 97 -3.38 18.31 33.50
C ASN A 97 -3.48 17.03 32.65
N ASN A 98 -4.63 16.85 32.03
CA ASN A 98 -4.80 15.90 30.94
C ASN A 98 -4.46 16.61 29.62
N VAL A 99 -3.36 16.20 28.97
CA VAL A 99 -2.80 16.88 27.79
C VAL A 99 -3.07 16.05 26.54
N ALA A 100 -3.65 16.64 25.51
CA ALA A 100 -3.71 16.12 24.16
C ALA A 100 -2.49 16.65 23.37
N LEU A 101 -1.56 15.78 23.00
CA LEU A 101 -0.49 16.08 22.06
C LEU A 101 -0.95 15.64 20.67
N ILE A 102 -1.35 16.61 19.85
CA ILE A 102 -1.96 16.38 18.52
C ILE A 102 -0.88 16.47 17.46
N CYS A 103 -0.80 15.43 16.61
CA CYS A 103 0.10 15.41 15.47
C CYS A 103 -0.62 15.01 14.17
N SER A 104 -0.08 15.46 13.04
CA SER A 104 -0.53 15.07 11.71
C SER A 104 -0.06 13.66 11.36
N ASN A 105 -0.68 13.07 10.34
CA ASN A 105 -0.18 11.86 9.71
C ASN A 105 1.01 12.09 8.78
N LYS A 106 1.39 13.35 8.52
CA LYS A 106 2.55 13.69 7.69
C LYS A 106 3.83 13.09 8.25
N ARG A 107 3.96 13.11 9.57
CA ARG A 107 5.02 12.41 10.28
C ARG A 107 4.42 11.15 10.87
N ASN A 108 4.98 10.02 10.51
CA ASN A 108 4.52 8.73 11.04
C ASN A 108 4.35 8.84 12.57
N ILE A 109 3.09 8.71 13.06
CA ILE A 109 2.79 8.76 14.50
C ILE A 109 3.74 7.88 15.32
N TYR A 110 4.23 6.80 14.74
CA TYR A 110 5.15 5.88 15.42
C TYR A 110 6.51 6.53 15.70
N GLY A 111 6.98 7.46 14.85
CA GLY A 111 8.21 8.23 15.10
C GLY A 111 8.06 9.15 16.31
N ILE A 112 6.97 9.90 16.38
CA ILE A 112 6.65 10.78 17.51
C ILE A 112 6.37 9.95 18.76
N ALA A 113 5.63 8.85 18.65
CA ALA A 113 5.35 7.95 19.75
C ALA A 113 6.64 7.36 20.35
N ASN A 114 7.56 6.93 19.50
CA ASN A 114 8.85 6.39 19.93
C ASN A 114 9.65 7.44 20.75
N LEU A 115 9.75 8.66 20.23
CA LEU A 115 10.43 9.75 20.92
C LEU A 115 9.72 10.11 22.24
N LEU A 116 8.39 10.22 22.23
CA LEU A 116 7.59 10.49 23.42
C LEU A 116 7.78 9.42 24.50
N ILE A 117 7.75 8.13 24.12
CA ILE A 117 7.99 7.01 25.06
C ILE A 117 9.38 7.10 25.67
N GLN A 118 10.42 7.36 24.85
CA GLN A 118 11.79 7.46 25.32
C GLN A 118 11.97 8.64 26.30
N ILE A 119 11.43 9.81 25.98
CA ILE A 119 11.52 10.98 26.84
C ILE A 119 10.69 10.77 28.12
N SER A 120 9.46 10.24 27.99
CA SER A 120 8.59 9.98 29.15
C SER A 120 9.20 9.03 30.16
N SER A 121 10.07 8.10 29.72
CA SER A 121 10.76 7.16 30.61
C SER A 121 11.67 7.83 31.66
N LYS A 122 11.99 9.12 31.48
CA LYS A 122 12.75 9.93 32.46
C LYS A 122 11.87 10.45 33.59
N TYR A 123 10.55 10.36 33.47
CA TYR A 123 9.58 10.93 34.41
C TYR A 123 8.75 9.86 35.06
N ASN A 124 8.70 9.76 36.39
CA ASN A 124 8.06 8.67 37.11
C ASN A 124 6.51 8.75 37.14
N ASP A 125 5.93 9.93 36.92
CA ASP A 125 4.51 10.21 37.19
C ASP A 125 3.67 10.59 35.96
N VAL A 126 4.12 10.25 34.76
CA VAL A 126 3.39 10.57 33.51
C VAL A 126 2.77 9.33 32.90
N GLU A 127 1.46 9.22 32.99
CA GLU A 127 0.69 8.21 32.25
C GLU A 127 0.60 8.61 30.78
N LEU A 128 0.92 7.69 29.87
CA LEU A 128 0.90 7.89 28.43
C LEU A 128 -0.16 6.98 27.78
N LYS A 129 -0.99 7.57 26.89
CA LYS A 129 -1.86 6.85 25.98
C LYS A 129 -1.62 7.31 24.55
N ILE A 130 -1.72 6.37 23.61
CA ILE A 130 -1.53 6.65 22.17
C ILE A 130 -2.83 6.28 21.45
N TYR A 131 -3.39 7.24 20.74
CA TYR A 131 -4.63 7.09 20.00
C TYR A 131 -4.35 7.09 18.49
N PRO A 132 -4.57 5.94 17.80
CA PRO A 132 -4.38 5.88 16.36
C PRO A 132 -5.55 6.53 15.62
N ALA A 133 -5.27 7.10 14.47
CA ALA A 133 -6.26 7.46 13.46
C ALA A 133 -6.26 6.47 12.30
N VAL A 134 -7.06 6.76 11.27
CA VAL A 134 -6.99 6.03 10.00
C VAL A 134 -5.62 6.27 9.38
N SER A 135 -4.88 5.20 9.14
CA SER A 135 -3.53 5.30 8.57
C SER A 135 -3.58 5.72 7.10
N PRO A 136 -2.52 6.35 6.55
CA PRO A 136 -2.42 6.62 5.12
C PRO A 136 -2.53 5.36 4.26
N ILE A 137 -2.13 4.20 4.79
CA ILE A 137 -2.25 2.90 4.11
C ILE A 137 -3.71 2.50 3.97
N ASP A 138 -4.47 2.50 5.08
CA ASP A 138 -5.88 2.13 5.08
C ASP A 138 -6.71 3.14 4.26
N TYR A 139 -6.41 4.43 4.41
CA TYR A 139 -7.05 5.49 3.64
C TYR A 139 -6.82 5.31 2.13
N SER A 140 -5.56 5.18 1.70
CA SER A 140 -5.21 5.01 0.29
C SER A 140 -5.81 3.73 -0.29
N SER A 141 -5.81 2.65 0.49
CA SER A 141 -6.40 1.38 0.06
C SER A 141 -7.90 1.47 -0.15
N ALA A 142 -8.61 2.16 0.76
CA ALA A 142 -10.05 2.37 0.63
C ALA A 142 -10.40 3.24 -0.57
N VAL A 143 -9.63 4.30 -0.81
CA VAL A 143 -9.84 5.24 -1.93
C VAL A 143 -9.55 4.58 -3.28
N LEU A 144 -8.48 3.80 -3.37
CA LEU A 144 -8.08 3.12 -4.61
C LEU A 144 -8.85 1.82 -4.90
N GLY A 145 -9.52 1.21 -3.91
CA GLY A 145 -10.24 -0.04 -4.07
C GLY A 145 -9.51 -1.26 -3.52
N ALA A 146 -8.79 -1.12 -2.42
CA ALA A 146 -8.06 -2.18 -1.74
C ALA A 146 -6.98 -2.87 -2.63
N PRO A 147 -5.95 -2.14 -3.04
CA PRO A 147 -4.97 -2.61 -4.03
C PRO A 147 -3.87 -3.51 -3.45
N PHE A 148 -3.96 -4.00 -2.23
CA PHE A 148 -2.86 -4.70 -1.58
C PHE A 148 -3.21 -6.08 -1.05
N ASN A 149 -2.23 -6.99 -1.11
CA ASN A 149 -2.15 -8.22 -0.32
C ASN A 149 -0.97 -8.10 0.64
N ASP A 150 0.23 -8.46 0.16
CA ASP A 150 1.48 -8.25 0.90
C ASP A 150 2.07 -6.90 0.50
N PHE A 151 2.39 -6.06 1.46
CA PHE A 151 2.86 -4.71 1.18
C PHE A 151 4.05 -4.28 2.04
N VAL A 152 4.77 -3.28 1.56
CA VAL A 152 5.81 -2.55 2.29
C VAL A 152 5.45 -1.08 2.31
N SER A 153 5.60 -0.44 3.46
CA SER A 153 5.39 1.00 3.64
C SER A 153 6.74 1.68 3.83
N ILE A 154 7.01 2.70 3.03
CA ILE A 154 8.27 3.45 3.03
C ILE A 154 7.97 4.94 3.06
N ASP A 155 8.59 5.64 4.00
CA ASP A 155 8.59 7.10 4.06
C ASP A 155 9.87 7.61 3.38
N LEU A 156 9.71 8.39 2.31
CA LEU A 156 10.86 8.93 1.58
C LEU A 156 11.54 10.09 2.30
N ASN A 157 10.85 10.72 3.24
CA ASN A 157 11.34 11.89 3.98
C ASN A 157 11.84 11.54 5.38
N ASN A 158 12.25 10.28 5.60
CA ASN A 158 12.79 9.86 6.88
C ASN A 158 14.24 10.35 7.06
N PRO A 159 14.50 11.33 7.91
CA PRO A 159 15.83 11.97 8.02
C PRO A 159 16.91 11.05 8.61
N ILE A 160 16.54 9.92 9.22
CA ILE A 160 17.48 8.99 9.87
C ILE A 160 17.97 7.91 8.88
N VAL A 161 17.28 7.74 7.75
CA VAL A 161 17.60 6.70 6.77
C VAL A 161 18.43 7.29 5.64
N SER A 162 19.63 6.77 5.41
CA SER A 162 20.46 7.23 4.29
C SER A 162 19.85 6.88 2.94
N ASP A 163 20.09 7.71 1.91
CA ASP A 163 19.65 7.46 0.53
C ASP A 163 20.02 6.08 0.03
N LYS A 164 21.23 5.61 0.36
CA LYS A 164 21.70 4.28 -0.01
C LYS A 164 20.83 3.18 0.58
N GLU A 165 20.44 3.32 1.83
CA GLU A 165 19.57 2.37 2.53
C GLU A 165 18.16 2.43 1.96
N LEU A 166 17.63 3.63 1.74
CA LEU A 166 16.33 3.87 1.16
C LEU A 166 16.21 3.24 -0.24
N LYS A 167 17.18 3.53 -1.12
CA LYS A 167 17.28 2.92 -2.46
C LYS A 167 17.29 1.39 -2.39
N ASN A 168 18.02 0.82 -1.44
CA ASN A 168 18.09 -0.63 -1.28
C ASN A 168 16.77 -1.23 -0.82
N LYS A 169 16.07 -0.59 0.15
CA LYS A 169 14.75 -1.03 0.62
C LYS A 169 13.72 -1.04 -0.51
N ILE A 170 13.67 0.02 -1.32
CA ILE A 170 12.75 0.12 -2.46
C ILE A 170 13.05 -0.99 -3.47
N LYS A 171 14.31 -1.16 -3.88
CA LYS A 171 14.72 -2.19 -4.83
C LYS A 171 14.39 -3.61 -4.34
N LEU A 172 14.61 -3.89 -3.07
CA LEU A 172 14.28 -5.20 -2.49
C LEU A 172 12.77 -5.45 -2.46
N ALA A 173 11.98 -4.44 -2.13
CA ALA A 173 10.53 -4.56 -2.12
C ALA A 173 9.97 -4.82 -3.52
N LEU A 174 10.41 -4.07 -4.54
CA LEU A 174 10.03 -4.29 -5.94
C LEU A 174 10.45 -5.68 -6.42
N LYS A 175 11.69 -6.10 -6.13
CA LYS A 175 12.21 -7.41 -6.54
C LYS A 175 11.42 -8.58 -5.96
N ASN A 176 10.87 -8.43 -4.75
CA ASN A 176 10.07 -9.45 -4.07
C ASN A 176 8.56 -9.30 -4.30
N ASP A 177 8.17 -8.48 -5.26
CA ASP A 177 6.80 -8.34 -5.73
C ASP A 177 5.80 -7.85 -4.66
N PHE A 178 6.27 -7.01 -3.72
CA PHE A 178 5.39 -6.34 -2.76
C PHE A 178 4.68 -5.15 -3.42
N VAL A 179 3.46 -4.89 -2.98
CA VAL A 179 2.83 -3.57 -3.18
C VAL A 179 3.55 -2.56 -2.30
N LEU A 180 3.92 -1.38 -2.83
CA LEU A 180 4.62 -0.36 -2.06
C LEU A 180 3.71 0.82 -1.78
N PHE A 181 3.62 1.18 -0.49
CA PHE A 181 3.07 2.46 -0.05
C PHE A 181 4.23 3.40 0.21
N ILE A 182 4.34 4.41 -0.63
CA ILE A 182 5.37 5.44 -0.57
C ILE A 182 4.74 6.72 -0.03
N HIS A 183 5.22 7.17 1.13
CA HIS A 183 4.73 8.36 1.80
C HIS A 183 5.72 9.50 1.61
N ASN A 184 5.21 10.74 1.66
CA ASN A 184 5.99 11.98 1.56
C ASN A 184 6.94 11.97 0.36
N PRO A 185 6.44 11.76 -0.87
CA PRO A 185 7.29 11.66 -2.06
C PRO A 185 7.99 12.97 -2.41
N ILE A 186 7.41 14.09 -2.02
CA ILE A 186 7.96 15.44 -2.18
C ILE A 186 8.38 15.93 -0.80
N GLY A 187 9.56 16.50 -0.69
CA GLY A 187 10.07 17.10 0.54
C GLY A 187 9.41 18.43 0.87
N GLU A 188 9.80 19.02 2.00
CA GLU A 188 9.44 20.38 2.37
C GLU A 188 9.96 21.32 1.24
N ASP A 189 9.28 22.46 1.04
CA ASP A 189 9.65 23.44 -0.01
C ASP A 189 9.66 22.90 -1.47
N ASP A 190 8.80 21.89 -1.76
CA ASP A 190 8.71 21.23 -3.08
C ASP A 190 10.00 20.53 -3.53
N GLU A 191 10.83 20.10 -2.63
CA GLU A 191 12.03 19.31 -2.93
C GLU A 191 11.66 17.96 -3.56
N LYS A 192 12.12 17.73 -4.81
CA LYS A 192 11.78 16.53 -5.61
C LYS A 192 12.88 15.48 -5.67
N GLU A 193 13.95 15.63 -4.92
CA GLU A 193 15.11 14.73 -4.98
C GLU A 193 14.73 13.26 -4.68
N ASN A 194 13.97 13.03 -3.62
CA ASN A 194 13.49 11.70 -3.24
C ASN A 194 12.53 11.12 -4.27
N PHE A 195 11.66 11.95 -4.84
CA PHE A 195 10.77 11.51 -5.90
C PHE A 195 11.53 11.18 -7.20
N ASN A 196 12.53 11.97 -7.57
CA ASN A 196 13.38 11.69 -8.72
C ASN A 196 14.18 10.41 -8.52
N MET A 197 14.69 10.16 -7.31
CA MET A 197 15.33 8.90 -6.95
C MET A 197 14.37 7.70 -7.11
N LEU A 198 13.12 7.83 -6.64
CA LEU A 198 12.10 6.81 -6.82
C LEU A 198 11.84 6.53 -8.30
N LYS A 199 11.73 7.60 -9.12
CA LYS A 199 11.53 7.48 -10.58
C LYS A 199 12.65 6.72 -11.25
N GLU A 200 13.89 7.01 -10.93
CA GLU A 200 15.04 6.26 -11.46
C GLU A 200 14.93 4.77 -11.13
N ILE A 201 14.64 4.43 -9.86
CA ILE A 201 14.56 3.04 -9.41
C ILE A 201 13.43 2.27 -10.12
N VAL A 202 12.24 2.88 -10.21
CA VAL A 202 11.08 2.23 -10.82
C VAL A 202 11.26 2.09 -12.34
N ASN A 203 11.80 3.11 -13.01
CA ASN A 203 12.09 3.04 -14.45
C ASN A 203 13.11 1.93 -14.78
N ASP A 204 14.11 1.76 -13.94
CA ASP A 204 15.10 0.67 -14.10
C ASP A 204 14.50 -0.72 -13.85
N PHE A 205 13.46 -0.81 -13.03
CA PHE A 205 12.82 -2.06 -12.67
C PHE A 205 11.68 -2.44 -13.63
N ASN A 206 10.63 -1.63 -13.65
CA ASN A 206 9.46 -1.78 -14.53
C ASN A 206 8.62 -0.49 -14.51
N ASN A 207 8.69 0.32 -15.56
CA ASN A 207 7.94 1.56 -15.67
C ASN A 207 6.47 1.38 -16.08
N GLU A 208 6.05 0.15 -16.41
CA GLU A 208 4.65 -0.19 -16.68
C GLU A 208 3.86 -0.53 -15.40
N LEU A 209 4.51 -0.55 -14.21
CA LEU A 209 3.81 -0.75 -12.96
C LEU A 209 2.65 0.25 -12.81
N LEU A 210 1.51 -0.26 -12.40
CA LEU A 210 0.36 0.58 -12.05
C LEU A 210 0.67 1.35 -10.77
N VAL A 211 0.38 2.64 -10.76
CA VAL A 211 0.53 3.51 -9.61
C VAL A 211 -0.76 4.25 -9.31
N GLY A 212 -1.15 4.26 -8.04
CA GLY A 212 -2.19 5.14 -7.52
C GLY A 212 -1.55 6.32 -6.79
N ILE A 213 -1.93 7.54 -7.13
CA ILE A 213 -1.57 8.76 -6.40
C ILE A 213 -2.78 9.13 -5.54
N VAL A 214 -2.63 9.16 -4.24
CA VAL A 214 -3.72 9.51 -3.31
C VAL A 214 -3.36 10.77 -2.56
N ASN A 215 -4.24 11.73 -2.62
CA ASN A 215 -4.14 13.01 -1.92
C ASN A 215 -5.27 13.14 -0.89
N GLU A 216 -5.19 14.16 -0.05
CA GLU A 216 -6.26 14.51 0.88
C GLU A 216 -7.58 14.78 0.15
N GLY A 217 -8.71 14.62 0.85
CA GLY A 217 -10.04 14.92 0.32
C GLY A 217 -10.55 13.90 -0.70
N TYR A 218 -10.14 12.63 -0.60
CA TYR A 218 -10.53 11.54 -1.51
C TYR A 218 -10.14 11.77 -2.98
N SER A 219 -9.16 12.63 -3.22
CA SER A 219 -8.61 12.87 -4.55
C SER A 219 -7.58 11.81 -4.91
N TYR A 220 -7.75 11.14 -6.05
CA TYR A 220 -6.80 10.13 -6.51
C TYR A 220 -6.69 10.09 -8.04
N GLU A 221 -5.56 9.53 -8.50
CA GLU A 221 -5.28 9.28 -9.91
C GLU A 221 -4.64 7.89 -10.04
N ILE A 222 -4.99 7.13 -11.08
CA ILE A 222 -4.43 5.81 -11.37
C ILE A 222 -3.89 5.79 -12.80
N SER A 223 -2.58 5.55 -12.94
CA SER A 223 -1.87 5.49 -14.22
C SER A 223 -0.76 4.45 -14.20
N ASN A 224 -0.16 4.17 -15.35
CA ASN A 224 1.13 3.50 -15.35
C ASN A 224 2.21 4.46 -14.84
N PHE A 225 3.24 3.95 -14.19
CA PHE A 225 4.27 4.80 -13.57
C PHE A 225 4.98 5.70 -14.59
N LYS A 226 5.21 5.23 -15.81
CA LYS A 226 5.79 6.04 -16.91
C LYS A 226 4.92 7.25 -17.30
N ASP A 227 3.61 7.16 -17.09
CA ASP A 227 2.62 8.18 -17.47
C ASP A 227 2.18 9.03 -16.27
N ILE A 228 2.90 8.96 -15.15
CA ILE A 228 2.57 9.68 -13.92
C ILE A 228 2.52 11.19 -14.15
N ASN A 229 1.42 11.80 -13.72
CA ASN A 229 1.32 13.25 -13.70
C ASN A 229 2.05 13.80 -12.46
N GLU A 230 3.25 14.35 -12.67
CA GLU A 230 4.07 14.87 -11.56
C GLU A 230 3.44 16.04 -10.82
N GLU A 231 2.53 16.79 -11.46
CA GLU A 231 1.80 17.89 -10.82
C GLU A 231 0.75 17.39 -9.82
N SER A 232 0.31 16.12 -9.96
CA SER A 232 -0.61 15.48 -9.02
C SER A 232 0.09 14.96 -7.77
N VAL A 233 1.42 14.86 -7.78
CA VAL A 233 2.22 14.40 -6.64
C VAL A 233 2.56 15.60 -5.77
N ARG A 234 2.11 15.54 -4.51
CA ARG A 234 2.28 16.62 -3.51
C ARG A 234 3.07 16.09 -2.32
N GLU A 235 3.50 16.98 -1.44
CA GLU A 235 4.20 16.66 -0.19
C GLU A 235 3.49 15.55 0.61
N ASN A 236 2.16 15.68 0.77
CA ASN A 236 1.34 14.74 1.56
C ASN A 236 0.75 13.59 0.74
N SER A 237 1.15 13.42 -0.52
CA SER A 237 0.67 12.31 -1.33
C SER A 237 1.13 10.97 -0.76
N THR A 238 0.28 9.96 -0.89
CA THR A 238 0.70 8.57 -0.81
C THR A 238 0.68 7.97 -2.20
N LEU A 239 1.83 7.49 -2.67
CA LEU A 239 1.92 6.73 -3.91
C LEU A 239 1.78 5.25 -3.58
N VAL A 240 0.88 4.56 -4.26
CA VAL A 240 0.70 3.12 -4.13
C VAL A 240 1.17 2.47 -5.42
N LEU A 241 2.35 1.84 -5.39
CA LEU A 241 2.88 1.10 -6.52
C LEU A 241 2.38 -0.33 -6.44
N GLY A 242 1.66 -0.76 -7.48
CA GLY A 242 1.18 -2.12 -7.59
C GLY A 242 2.30 -3.14 -7.80
N ASN A 243 1.93 -4.40 -7.81
CA ASN A 243 2.82 -5.51 -8.17
C ASN A 243 2.32 -6.19 -9.45
N LYS A 244 2.88 -7.35 -9.80
CA LYS A 244 2.51 -8.11 -11.00
C LYS A 244 1.03 -8.55 -11.03
N LEU A 245 0.39 -8.65 -9.87
CA LEU A 245 -1.02 -9.02 -9.74
C LEU A 245 -1.96 -7.82 -9.67
N THR A 246 -1.43 -6.61 -9.85
CA THR A 246 -2.21 -5.38 -9.77
C THR A 246 -2.65 -4.94 -11.17
N TYR A 247 -3.93 -4.60 -11.30
CA TYR A 247 -4.52 -4.12 -12.54
C TYR A 247 -5.58 -3.04 -12.26
N LYS A 248 -5.91 -2.27 -13.28
CA LYS A 248 -6.98 -1.28 -13.22
C LYS A 248 -8.30 -1.92 -13.65
N LEU A 249 -9.33 -1.79 -12.81
CA LEU A 249 -10.69 -2.22 -13.10
C LEU A 249 -11.64 -1.03 -12.94
N GLU A 250 -12.19 -0.53 -14.03
CA GLU A 250 -12.94 0.72 -14.06
C GLU A 250 -12.09 1.86 -13.44
N ASP A 251 -12.56 2.47 -12.35
CA ASP A 251 -11.86 3.55 -11.63
C ASP A 251 -11.06 3.05 -10.42
N TYR A 252 -10.89 1.75 -10.27
CA TYR A 252 -10.22 1.15 -9.12
C TYR A 252 -8.90 0.50 -9.49
N MET A 253 -8.00 0.46 -8.52
CA MET A 253 -6.77 -0.29 -8.54
C MET A 253 -6.95 -1.57 -7.72
N VAL A 254 -6.80 -2.73 -8.35
CA VAL A 254 -7.09 -4.01 -7.71
C VAL A 254 -5.85 -4.90 -7.79
N THR A 255 -5.44 -5.47 -6.66
CA THR A 255 -4.47 -6.57 -6.64
C THR A 255 -5.23 -7.88 -6.46
N SER A 256 -5.03 -8.82 -7.36
CA SER A 256 -5.72 -10.11 -7.34
C SER A 256 -5.54 -10.81 -6.00
N SER A 257 -6.64 -11.18 -5.36
CA SER A 257 -6.67 -11.75 -4.01
C SER A 257 -7.12 -13.21 -3.97
N ASP A 258 -7.24 -13.86 -5.13
CA ASP A 258 -7.70 -15.25 -5.25
C ASP A 258 -9.07 -15.54 -4.60
N TYR A 259 -9.88 -14.50 -4.34
CA TYR A 259 -11.28 -14.71 -3.97
C TYR A 259 -12.04 -15.16 -5.20
N ILE A 260 -12.44 -16.41 -5.21
CA ILE A 260 -13.27 -16.95 -6.28
C ILE A 260 -14.74 -16.86 -5.88
N VAL A 261 -15.52 -16.22 -6.75
CA VAL A 261 -16.97 -16.37 -6.76
C VAL A 261 -17.28 -17.86 -6.99
N LYS A 262 -18.16 -18.44 -6.17
CA LYS A 262 -18.52 -19.88 -6.23
C LYS A 262 -18.63 -20.37 -7.66
N PRO A 263 -17.80 -21.31 -8.09
CA PRO A 263 -17.83 -21.78 -9.46
C PRO A 263 -19.16 -22.49 -9.75
N LYS A 264 -19.89 -22.02 -10.76
CA LYS A 264 -20.89 -22.83 -11.41
C LYS A 264 -20.16 -23.79 -12.35
N PHE A 265 -19.92 -25.01 -11.92
CA PHE A 265 -19.33 -26.02 -12.79
C PHE A 265 -20.22 -26.26 -14.00
N ILE A 266 -19.67 -26.04 -15.18
CA ILE A 266 -20.31 -26.42 -16.45
C ILE A 266 -19.90 -27.87 -16.69
N SER A 267 -20.88 -28.73 -17.04
CA SER A 267 -20.63 -30.15 -17.36
C SER A 267 -19.54 -30.36 -18.42
N GLN A 268 -19.45 -29.43 -19.37
CA GLN A 268 -18.45 -29.43 -20.44
C GLN A 268 -17.00 -29.37 -19.93
N ASN A 269 -16.73 -28.68 -18.82
CA ASN A 269 -15.40 -28.66 -18.22
C ASN A 269 -15.00 -30.04 -17.67
N ILE A 270 -15.96 -30.75 -17.08
CA ILE A 270 -15.74 -32.09 -16.52
C ILE A 270 -15.42 -33.09 -17.65
N ASP A 271 -16.13 -33.04 -18.75
CA ASP A 271 -15.92 -33.91 -19.89
C ASP A 271 -14.57 -33.63 -20.58
N PHE A 272 -14.17 -32.36 -20.65
CA PHE A 272 -12.86 -31.98 -21.16
C PHE A 272 -11.74 -32.55 -20.29
N PHE A 273 -11.85 -32.40 -18.97
CA PHE A 273 -10.79 -32.88 -18.05
C PHE A 273 -10.77 -34.40 -17.90
N GLU A 274 -11.87 -35.12 -18.19
CA GLU A 274 -11.84 -36.56 -18.32
C GLU A 274 -10.99 -37.01 -19.51
N ARG A 275 -11.08 -36.31 -20.66
CA ARG A 275 -10.22 -36.54 -21.82
C ARG A 275 -8.79 -36.09 -21.58
N TYR A 276 -8.58 -34.94 -20.88
CA TYR A 276 -7.26 -34.46 -20.50
C TYR A 276 -6.48 -35.50 -19.69
N LEU A 277 -7.10 -36.11 -18.69
CA LEU A 277 -6.51 -37.16 -17.87
C LEU A 277 -6.18 -38.44 -18.66
N LYS A 278 -6.85 -38.66 -19.77
CA LYS A 278 -6.59 -39.77 -20.71
C LYS A 278 -5.60 -39.43 -21.82
N ASP A 279 -5.04 -38.19 -21.78
CA ASP A 279 -4.16 -37.66 -22.81
C ASP A 279 -4.82 -37.55 -24.21
N GLU A 280 -6.13 -37.30 -24.24
CA GLU A 280 -6.96 -37.21 -25.45
C GLU A 280 -7.30 -35.78 -25.85
N THR A 281 -6.63 -34.77 -25.25
CA THR A 281 -6.79 -33.34 -25.58
C THR A 281 -5.61 -32.82 -26.41
N PRO A 282 -5.80 -31.75 -27.19
CA PRO A 282 -4.71 -31.15 -27.95
C PRO A 282 -3.48 -30.80 -27.09
N LYS A 283 -2.30 -30.92 -27.67
CA LYS A 283 -1.02 -30.42 -27.10
C LYS A 283 -0.44 -29.40 -28.06
N GLY A 284 -0.28 -28.15 -27.61
CA GLY A 284 0.06 -27.04 -28.50
C GLY A 284 -1.10 -26.60 -29.36
N LEU A 285 -0.83 -25.99 -30.53
CA LEU A 285 -1.85 -25.50 -31.43
C LEU A 285 -2.61 -26.64 -32.13
N ASP A 286 -3.94 -26.56 -32.11
CA ASP A 286 -4.85 -27.46 -32.84
C ASP A 286 -5.25 -26.82 -34.17
N TYR A 287 -4.52 -27.17 -35.23
CA TYR A 287 -4.75 -26.63 -36.57
C TYR A 287 -6.05 -27.15 -37.23
N ASP A 288 -6.66 -28.21 -36.71
CA ASP A 288 -7.91 -28.78 -37.20
C ASP A 288 -9.13 -28.14 -36.50
N CYS A 289 -8.93 -27.21 -35.55
CA CYS A 289 -9.98 -26.55 -34.80
C CYS A 289 -10.69 -25.49 -35.65
N GLU A 290 -12.03 -25.59 -35.79
CA GLU A 290 -12.86 -24.62 -36.51
C GLU A 290 -12.82 -23.20 -35.94
N TYR A 291 -12.42 -23.03 -34.69
CA TYR A 291 -12.36 -21.77 -33.98
C TYR A 291 -10.97 -21.13 -33.98
N LEU A 292 -9.98 -21.72 -34.67
CA LEU A 292 -8.62 -21.19 -34.71
C LEU A 292 -8.53 -20.00 -35.70
N PRO A 293 -7.97 -18.80 -35.27
CA PRO A 293 -7.58 -18.44 -33.95
C PRO A 293 -8.77 -17.95 -33.10
N CYS A 294 -8.96 -18.54 -31.90
CA CYS A 294 -10.03 -18.17 -30.98
C CYS A 294 -9.61 -17.05 -29.99
N HIS A 295 -8.32 -16.77 -29.87
CA HIS A 295 -7.73 -15.72 -29.04
C HIS A 295 -6.75 -14.87 -29.84
N LYS A 296 -6.46 -13.68 -29.35
CA LYS A 296 -5.57 -12.73 -30.03
C LYS A 296 -4.12 -13.22 -30.01
N GLU A 297 -3.68 -13.68 -28.85
CA GLU A 297 -2.38 -14.29 -28.64
C GLU A 297 -2.59 -15.77 -28.30
N LEU A 298 -2.32 -16.66 -29.26
CA LEU A 298 -2.63 -18.07 -29.13
C LEU A 298 -1.41 -18.90 -29.56
N GLU A 299 -0.80 -19.60 -28.59
CA GLU A 299 0.36 -20.48 -28.80
C GLU A 299 0.05 -21.94 -28.44
N ALA A 300 -1.00 -22.18 -27.60
CA ALA A 300 -1.39 -23.50 -27.13
C ALA A 300 -2.91 -23.63 -26.97
N CYS A 301 -3.45 -24.78 -27.39
CA CYS A 301 -4.86 -25.16 -27.24
C CYS A 301 -5.08 -26.21 -26.13
N ASP A 302 -4.09 -26.48 -25.31
CA ASP A 302 -4.09 -27.51 -24.26
C ASP A 302 -5.24 -27.30 -23.26
N PHE A 303 -5.63 -26.05 -23.03
CA PHE A 303 -6.69 -25.66 -22.08
C PHE A 303 -7.82 -24.88 -22.77
N CYS A 304 -8.46 -25.45 -23.80
CA CYS A 304 -9.70 -24.90 -24.36
C CYS A 304 -10.77 -24.67 -23.27
N TYR A 305 -10.70 -25.45 -22.20
CA TYR A 305 -11.46 -25.23 -20.98
C TYR A 305 -10.46 -25.03 -19.83
N CYS A 306 -10.44 -23.81 -19.28
CA CYS A 306 -9.55 -23.44 -18.21
C CYS A 306 -9.88 -24.20 -16.91
N PRO A 307 -8.88 -24.82 -16.24
CA PRO A 307 -9.09 -25.53 -14.97
C PRO A 307 -9.53 -24.63 -13.84
N PHE A 308 -9.30 -23.32 -13.98
CA PHE A 308 -9.63 -22.28 -13.00
C PHE A 308 -10.96 -21.57 -13.27
N TYR A 309 -11.71 -22.00 -14.29
CA TYR A 309 -12.97 -21.34 -14.69
C TYR A 309 -14.11 -21.56 -13.68
N PRO A 310 -14.89 -20.53 -13.34
CA PRO A 310 -14.65 -19.11 -13.56
C PRO A 310 -13.66 -18.56 -12.55
N CYS A 311 -12.54 -17.97 -12.99
CA CYS A 311 -11.54 -17.43 -12.08
C CYS A 311 -11.94 -16.07 -11.48
N ALA A 312 -12.87 -15.37 -12.11
CA ALA A 312 -13.32 -14.03 -11.72
C ALA A 312 -12.17 -13.00 -11.53
N ASP A 313 -11.09 -13.18 -12.28
CA ASP A 313 -9.86 -12.39 -12.18
C ASP A 313 -9.59 -11.64 -13.49
N GLY A 314 -9.88 -10.34 -13.50
CA GLY A 314 -9.68 -9.48 -14.66
C GLY A 314 -8.22 -9.32 -15.09
N LEU A 315 -7.25 -9.68 -14.24
CA LEU A 315 -5.83 -9.65 -14.55
C LEU A 315 -5.49 -10.52 -15.80
N THR A 316 -6.22 -11.61 -15.97
CA THR A 316 -6.03 -12.52 -17.10
C THR A 316 -6.74 -12.07 -18.39
N GLY A 317 -7.43 -10.94 -18.39
CA GLY A 317 -8.24 -10.43 -19.50
C GLY A 317 -9.69 -10.94 -19.51
N GLY A 318 -10.09 -11.76 -18.53
CA GLY A 318 -11.48 -12.17 -18.38
C GLY A 318 -12.38 -11.04 -17.85
N GLU A 319 -13.69 -11.14 -18.12
CA GLU A 319 -14.68 -10.15 -17.68
C GLU A 319 -16.05 -10.75 -17.40
N TRP A 320 -16.86 -10.09 -16.55
CA TRP A 320 -18.26 -10.45 -16.35
C TRP A 320 -19.17 -9.87 -17.43
N ILE A 321 -19.92 -10.73 -18.12
CA ILE A 321 -21.03 -10.29 -18.97
C ILE A 321 -22.25 -10.08 -18.05
N LYS A 322 -22.45 -8.84 -17.61
CA LYS A 322 -23.44 -8.46 -16.58
C LYS A 322 -24.87 -8.92 -16.94
N GLU A 323 -25.28 -8.81 -18.20
CA GLU A 323 -26.61 -9.18 -18.68
C GLU A 323 -26.86 -10.68 -18.63
N LYS A 324 -25.80 -11.49 -18.65
CA LYS A 324 -25.90 -12.97 -18.72
C LYS A 324 -25.47 -13.66 -17.43
N ASP A 325 -24.92 -12.89 -16.47
CA ASP A 325 -24.32 -13.44 -15.25
C ASP A 325 -23.31 -14.57 -15.55
N VAL A 326 -22.45 -14.34 -16.55
CA VAL A 326 -21.47 -15.33 -17.03
C VAL A 326 -20.10 -14.68 -17.09
N TRP A 327 -19.09 -15.40 -16.62
CA TRP A 327 -17.68 -15.02 -16.79
C TRP A 327 -17.24 -15.34 -18.23
N SER A 328 -16.71 -14.34 -18.94
CA SER A 328 -16.17 -14.47 -20.29
C SER A 328 -14.66 -14.58 -20.23
N CYS A 329 -14.11 -15.59 -20.88
CA CYS A 329 -12.67 -15.74 -21.10
C CYS A 329 -12.26 -15.34 -22.53
N GLN A 330 -13.10 -14.62 -23.26
CA GLN A 330 -12.86 -14.28 -24.67
C GLN A 330 -11.57 -13.50 -24.89
N HIS A 331 -11.17 -12.69 -23.92
CA HIS A 331 -9.96 -11.86 -23.95
C HIS A 331 -8.87 -12.36 -22.99
N CYS A 332 -8.98 -13.59 -22.50
CA CYS A 332 -7.99 -14.20 -21.63
C CYS A 332 -6.99 -14.99 -22.47
N ASP A 333 -5.94 -14.32 -22.92
CA ASP A 333 -4.87 -14.96 -23.70
C ASP A 333 -3.87 -15.73 -22.80
N TRP A 334 -3.78 -15.39 -21.52
CA TRP A 334 -2.75 -15.90 -20.61
C TRP A 334 -2.59 -17.44 -20.60
N ILE A 335 -3.68 -18.19 -20.42
CA ILE A 335 -3.63 -19.67 -20.36
C ILE A 335 -3.27 -20.32 -21.70
N HIS A 336 -3.36 -19.56 -22.80
CA HIS A 336 -3.09 -20.00 -24.17
C HIS A 336 -1.68 -19.64 -24.65
N LEU A 337 -0.87 -18.97 -23.86
CA LEU A 337 0.55 -18.76 -24.09
C LEU A 337 1.33 -20.02 -23.70
N GLU A 338 2.46 -20.30 -24.38
CA GLU A 338 3.22 -21.54 -24.19
C GLU A 338 3.72 -21.70 -22.76
N GLU A 339 4.36 -20.67 -22.20
CA GLU A 339 4.96 -20.72 -20.86
C GLU A 339 3.92 -20.92 -19.74
N PRO A 340 2.81 -20.14 -19.66
CA PRO A 340 1.72 -20.38 -18.72
C PRO A 340 1.08 -21.74 -18.88
N CYS A 341 0.81 -22.16 -20.11
CA CYS A 341 0.20 -23.44 -20.42
C CYS A 341 1.05 -24.61 -19.87
N GLN A 342 2.36 -24.61 -20.12
CA GLN A 342 3.27 -25.63 -19.62
C GLN A 342 3.36 -25.62 -18.07
N ALA A 343 3.41 -24.42 -17.46
CA ALA A 343 3.45 -24.30 -16.01
C ALA A 343 2.19 -24.88 -15.36
N VAL A 344 1.01 -24.56 -15.91
CA VAL A 344 -0.27 -25.08 -15.41
C VAL A 344 -0.38 -26.59 -15.63
N ARG A 345 0.00 -27.10 -16.81
CA ARG A 345 0.02 -28.54 -17.09
C ARG A 345 0.82 -29.30 -16.04
N LYS A 346 2.05 -28.86 -15.79
CA LYS A 346 2.94 -29.47 -14.79
C LYS A 346 2.36 -29.47 -13.39
N GLY A 347 1.75 -28.36 -12.98
CA GLY A 347 1.15 -28.26 -11.63
C GLY A 347 -0.13 -29.09 -11.49
N LEU A 348 -0.89 -29.31 -12.57
CA LEU A 348 -2.09 -30.15 -12.53
C LEU A 348 -1.76 -31.64 -12.36
N GLU A 349 -0.57 -32.11 -12.75
CA GLU A 349 -0.14 -33.51 -12.57
C GLU A 349 -0.15 -33.92 -11.09
N ASP A 350 0.11 -32.98 -10.17
CA ASP A 350 0.11 -33.23 -8.74
C ASP A 350 -1.25 -33.05 -8.07
N ILE A 351 -2.24 -32.48 -8.78
CA ILE A 351 -3.55 -32.09 -8.21
C ILE A 351 -4.68 -32.95 -8.76
N LEU A 352 -4.65 -33.29 -10.06
CA LEU A 352 -5.74 -33.96 -10.73
C LEU A 352 -5.43 -35.46 -10.95
N GLU A 353 -6.05 -36.31 -10.16
CA GLU A 353 -6.09 -37.76 -10.39
C GLU A 353 -7.43 -38.19 -11.01
N ASP A 354 -8.53 -37.46 -10.67
CA ASP A 354 -9.88 -37.68 -11.17
C ASP A 354 -10.54 -36.34 -11.57
N LYS A 355 -11.50 -36.38 -12.48
CA LYS A 355 -12.23 -35.20 -12.95
C LYS A 355 -12.98 -34.44 -11.84
N ASN A 356 -13.31 -35.12 -10.73
CA ASN A 356 -13.98 -34.49 -9.60
C ASN A 356 -13.02 -33.63 -8.77
N ASP A 357 -11.69 -33.79 -8.95
CA ASP A 357 -10.69 -33.02 -8.25
C ASP A 357 -10.77 -31.53 -8.58
N LEU A 358 -11.29 -31.16 -9.74
CA LEU A 358 -11.63 -29.78 -10.06
C LEU A 358 -12.58 -29.13 -9.04
N LYS A 359 -13.39 -29.93 -8.34
CA LYS A 359 -14.31 -29.47 -7.29
C LYS A 359 -13.71 -29.63 -5.90
N THR A 360 -13.06 -30.77 -5.66
CA THR A 360 -12.60 -31.16 -4.32
C THR A 360 -11.26 -30.51 -3.96
N GLN A 361 -10.40 -30.26 -4.96
CA GLN A 361 -9.07 -29.66 -4.80
C GLN A 361 -9.06 -28.15 -5.12
N HIS A 362 -10.17 -27.49 -4.86
CA HIS A 362 -10.34 -26.07 -5.22
C HIS A 362 -9.24 -25.15 -4.68
N MET A 363 -8.85 -25.32 -3.42
CA MET A 363 -7.79 -24.50 -2.81
C MET A 363 -6.42 -24.75 -3.43
N GLU A 364 -6.13 -25.98 -3.82
CA GLU A 364 -4.86 -26.30 -4.48
C GLU A 364 -4.82 -25.74 -5.91
N LEU A 365 -5.95 -25.76 -6.62
CA LEU A 365 -6.07 -25.11 -7.93
C LEU A 365 -5.87 -23.58 -7.84
N LEU A 366 -6.37 -22.95 -6.78
CA LEU A 366 -6.13 -21.52 -6.53
C LEU A 366 -4.65 -21.20 -6.31
N LYS A 367 -3.99 -21.99 -5.47
CA LYS A 367 -2.55 -21.85 -5.22
C LYS A 367 -1.75 -22.03 -6.51
N LEU A 368 -2.09 -23.08 -7.29
CA LEU A 368 -1.45 -23.33 -8.57
C LEU A 368 -1.63 -22.14 -9.51
N ARG A 369 -2.85 -21.60 -9.64
CA ARG A 369 -3.10 -20.45 -10.49
C ARG A 369 -2.22 -19.27 -10.09
N ARG A 370 -2.21 -18.91 -8.79
CA ARG A 370 -1.39 -17.82 -8.26
C ARG A 370 0.10 -18.04 -8.55
N GLU A 371 0.62 -19.24 -8.30
CA GLU A 371 2.01 -19.56 -8.57
C GLU A 371 2.35 -19.45 -10.06
N CYS A 372 1.49 -19.93 -10.94
CA CYS A 372 1.68 -19.83 -12.38
C CYS A 372 1.65 -18.37 -12.85
N LEU A 373 0.68 -17.57 -12.37
CA LEU A 373 0.61 -16.14 -12.67
C LEU A 373 1.89 -15.41 -12.25
N LEU A 374 2.33 -15.59 -11.01
CA LEU A 374 3.55 -14.95 -10.51
C LEU A 374 4.82 -15.31 -11.29
N LYS A 375 4.87 -16.53 -11.83
CA LYS A 375 6.02 -17.00 -12.63
C LYS A 375 6.00 -16.50 -14.07
N THR A 376 4.82 -16.33 -14.67
CA THR A 376 4.67 -16.14 -16.11
C THR A 376 4.13 -14.75 -16.53
N LEU A 377 3.62 -13.94 -15.60
CA LEU A 377 3.33 -12.54 -15.86
C LEU A 377 4.66 -11.77 -15.92
N LYS A 378 4.88 -11.09 -17.03
CA LYS A 378 6.07 -10.26 -17.30
C LYS A 378 5.87 -8.84 -16.82
#